data_2152cc78b5e3049633821b33b183e5c5
#
_entry.id   2152cc78b5e3049633821b33b183e5c5
#
_cell.length_a   1.000
_cell.length_b   1.000
_cell.length_c   1.000
_cell.angle_alpha   90.00
_cell.angle_beta   90.00
_cell.angle_gamma   90.00
#
_symmetry.space_group_name_H-M   'P 1'
#
loop_
_entity.id
_entity.type
_entity.pdbx_description
1 polymer ?
#
loop_
_entity_poly.entity_id
_entity_poly.type
_entity_poly.pdbx_seq_one_letter_code
_entity_poly.pdbx_strand_id
1 'polypeptide(L)'
;YWNALKRRKGELSTICRQLKLTASDGKKYMTDVVDDEGVNTIIALIPSKKSLVFEKWLKGMGSSIDDKSKQKAYELFESGMINEIEVGTVKGLQQIHAYIFGGLYDFAGQIRTMNIAKGGFAFAPAMYLQDNLRQIENMPDDTLEQIVDKYVEMNVAHPFMEGNGRSTRIWLDLILKKHIKKFVDWSKIDKKAYLTAMQESPVDSSHIYELIKGALTNDINNREIFMKGIDYSYYYEQVDE
;
A
#
# COMPACT_ATOMS: atom_id res chain seq x y z
N TYR A 1 5.58 -33.30 20.73
CA TYR A 1 4.44 -33.28 19.82
C TYR A 1 4.87 -33.34 18.34
N TRP A 2 5.80 -32.49 17.87
CA TRP A 2 6.26 -32.41 16.47
C TRP A 2 6.84 -33.74 15.95
N ASN A 3 7.75 -34.36 16.70
CA ASN A 3 8.33 -35.65 16.33
C ASN A 3 7.31 -36.78 16.30
N ALA A 4 6.28 -36.73 17.16
CA ALA A 4 5.19 -37.67 17.13
C ALA A 4 4.26 -37.49 15.94
N LEU A 5 4.04 -36.22 15.53
CA LEU A 5 3.24 -35.89 14.36
C LEU A 5 3.94 -36.36 13.07
N LYS A 6 5.24 -36.11 12.91
CA LYS A 6 6.04 -36.61 11.78
C LYS A 6 6.01 -38.14 11.65
N ARG A 7 6.06 -38.88 12.79
CA ARG A 7 5.97 -40.35 12.78
C ARG A 7 4.60 -40.89 12.37
N ARG A 8 3.51 -40.17 12.72
CA ARG A 8 2.14 -40.57 12.38
C ARG A 8 1.75 -40.22 10.94
N LYS A 9 2.36 -39.21 10.37
CA LYS A 9 2.07 -38.67 9.04
C LYS A 9 3.36 -38.65 8.23
N GLY A 10 3.65 -39.81 7.58
CA GLY A 10 4.88 -39.97 6.78
C GLY A 10 5.09 -38.89 5.68
N GLU A 11 4.00 -38.29 5.20
CA GLU A 11 4.02 -37.17 4.25
C GLU A 11 4.77 -35.95 4.79
N LEU A 12 4.79 -35.71 6.12
CA LEU A 12 5.50 -34.58 6.71
C LEU A 12 7.02 -34.69 6.57
N SER A 13 7.55 -35.91 6.45
CA SER A 13 8.99 -36.10 6.25
C SER A 13 9.44 -35.76 4.84
N THR A 14 8.53 -35.72 3.85
CA THR A 14 8.84 -35.39 2.47
C THR A 14 8.77 -33.90 2.19
N ILE A 15 7.97 -33.14 2.93
CA ILE A 15 7.83 -31.70 2.79
C ILE A 15 8.77 -30.90 3.69
N CYS A 16 9.30 -31.51 4.77
CA CYS A 16 10.25 -30.86 5.67
C CYS A 16 11.70 -31.07 5.19
N ARG A 17 12.47 -30.00 5.14
CA ARG A 17 13.93 -30.02 4.94
C ARG A 17 14.62 -29.68 6.24
N GLN A 18 15.85 -30.13 6.43
CA GLN A 18 16.66 -29.77 7.59
C GLN A 18 17.74 -28.77 7.20
N LEU A 19 17.72 -27.62 7.84
CA LEU A 19 18.76 -26.61 7.70
C LEU A 19 19.47 -26.37 9.02
N LYS A 20 20.77 -26.07 8.97
CA LYS A 20 21.56 -25.70 10.13
C LYS A 20 21.43 -24.20 10.38
N LEU A 21 20.52 -23.82 11.29
CA LEU A 21 20.24 -22.43 11.63
C LEU A 21 20.93 -22.01 12.93
N THR A 22 21.31 -20.74 13.01
CA THR A 22 21.90 -20.16 14.23
C THR A 22 20.77 -19.67 15.14
N ALA A 23 20.74 -20.18 16.37
CA ALA A 23 19.80 -19.76 17.39
C ALA A 23 20.26 -18.48 18.13
N SER A 24 19.39 -17.94 18.99
CA SER A 24 19.65 -16.72 19.78
C SER A 24 20.83 -16.86 20.77
N ASP A 25 21.20 -18.10 21.12
CA ASP A 25 22.38 -18.43 21.95
C ASP A 25 23.69 -18.48 21.15
N GLY A 26 23.65 -18.15 19.83
CA GLY A 26 24.79 -18.17 18.93
C GLY A 26 25.19 -19.58 18.43
N LYS A 27 24.55 -20.64 18.89
CA LYS A 27 24.82 -22.02 18.47
C LYS A 27 24.01 -22.39 17.23
N LYS A 28 24.53 -23.34 16.47
CA LYS A 28 23.86 -23.85 15.26
C LYS A 28 23.16 -25.17 15.52
N TYR A 29 21.85 -25.21 15.23
CA TYR A 29 21.01 -26.40 15.39
C TYR A 29 20.43 -26.84 14.05
N MET A 30 20.27 -28.14 13.87
CA MET A 30 19.49 -28.69 12.76
C MET A 30 18.02 -28.42 13.03
N THR A 31 17.42 -27.62 12.15
CA THR A 31 16.04 -27.15 12.29
C THR A 31 15.23 -27.61 11.09
N ASP A 32 14.04 -28.17 11.35
CA ASP A 32 13.11 -28.50 10.28
C ASP A 32 12.53 -27.21 9.70
N VAL A 33 12.59 -27.08 8.40
CA VAL A 33 12.07 -25.95 7.62
C VAL A 33 11.14 -26.46 6.53
N VAL A 34 10.16 -25.68 6.17
CA VAL A 34 9.21 -25.94 5.10
C VAL A 34 8.96 -24.66 4.34
N ASP A 35 8.50 -24.76 3.11
CA ASP A 35 7.96 -23.65 2.34
C ASP A 35 6.51 -23.33 2.74
N ASP A 36 5.92 -22.31 2.14
CA ASP A 36 4.56 -21.83 2.46
C ASP A 36 3.50 -22.92 2.19
N GLU A 37 3.69 -23.75 1.17
CA GLU A 37 2.79 -24.84 0.85
C GLU A 37 2.88 -25.95 1.92
N GLY A 38 4.09 -26.26 2.35
CA GLY A 38 4.35 -27.20 3.45
C GLY A 38 3.77 -26.72 4.77
N VAL A 39 3.81 -25.42 5.06
CA VAL A 39 3.17 -24.83 6.25
C VAL A 39 1.65 -25.08 6.22
N ASN A 40 0.98 -24.78 5.11
CA ASN A 40 -0.47 -24.99 4.96
C ASN A 40 -0.83 -26.48 5.13
N THR A 41 -0.03 -27.38 4.58
CA THR A 41 -0.21 -28.84 4.74
C THR A 41 -0.08 -29.26 6.20
N ILE A 42 0.91 -28.73 6.94
CA ILE A 42 1.10 -29.00 8.37
C ILE A 42 -0.13 -28.54 9.18
N ILE A 43 -0.63 -27.35 8.92
CA ILE A 43 -1.81 -26.78 9.62
C ILE A 43 -3.03 -27.67 9.42
N ALA A 44 -3.30 -28.10 8.19
CA ALA A 44 -4.43 -29.00 7.87
C ALA A 44 -4.36 -30.34 8.60
N LEU A 45 -3.15 -30.80 8.96
CA LEU A 45 -2.91 -32.05 9.67
C LEU A 45 -3.00 -31.94 11.20
N ILE A 46 -3.11 -30.73 11.76
CA ILE A 46 -3.23 -30.51 13.22
C ILE A 46 -4.71 -30.56 13.61
N PRO A 47 -5.19 -31.62 14.28
CA PRO A 47 -6.60 -31.77 14.66
C PRO A 47 -6.90 -30.93 15.93
N SER A 48 -6.87 -29.62 15.82
CA SER A 48 -7.10 -28.76 16.97
C SER A 48 -7.77 -27.43 16.54
N LYS A 49 -8.75 -26.96 17.35
CA LYS A 49 -9.32 -25.61 17.17
C LYS A 49 -8.25 -24.50 17.21
N LYS A 50 -7.09 -24.78 17.81
CA LYS A 50 -5.93 -23.85 17.82
C LYS A 50 -5.23 -23.75 16.46
N SER A 51 -5.45 -24.69 15.55
CA SER A 51 -4.90 -24.62 14.18
C SER A 51 -5.40 -23.39 13.43
N LEU A 52 -6.66 -23.01 13.60
CA LEU A 52 -7.23 -21.80 12.99
C LEU A 52 -6.58 -20.50 13.52
N VAL A 53 -6.25 -20.46 14.82
CA VAL A 53 -5.55 -19.32 15.42
C VAL A 53 -4.12 -19.26 14.92
N PHE A 54 -3.47 -20.42 14.80
CA PHE A 54 -2.11 -20.53 14.29
C PHE A 54 -2.03 -20.23 12.79
N GLU A 55 -3.02 -20.65 12.01
CA GLU A 55 -3.18 -20.30 10.60
C GLU A 55 -3.30 -18.78 10.41
N LYS A 56 -4.15 -18.12 11.19
CA LYS A 56 -4.28 -16.65 11.18
C LYS A 56 -2.96 -15.97 11.57
N TRP A 57 -2.27 -16.48 12.56
CA TRP A 57 -0.99 -15.95 13.02
C TRP A 57 0.11 -16.13 11.96
N LEU A 58 0.19 -17.29 11.29
CA LEU A 58 1.14 -17.56 10.21
C LEU A 58 0.85 -16.73 8.96
N LYS A 59 -0.41 -16.60 8.56
CA LYS A 59 -0.80 -15.68 7.48
C LYS A 59 -0.43 -14.24 7.80
N GLY A 60 -0.43 -13.86 9.06
CA GLY A 60 0.05 -12.56 9.54
C GLY A 60 1.57 -12.40 9.56
N MET A 61 2.33 -13.49 9.72
CA MET A 61 3.80 -13.45 9.72
C MET A 61 4.43 -13.52 8.32
N GLY A 62 3.77 -14.16 7.38
CA GLY A 62 4.24 -14.30 5.99
C GLY A 62 3.82 -13.15 5.07
N SER A 63 2.88 -12.30 5.49
CA SER A 63 2.45 -11.18 4.66
C SER A 63 3.46 -10.04 4.74
N SER A 64 3.89 -9.57 3.57
CA SER A 64 4.73 -8.38 3.44
C SER A 64 4.04 -7.15 4.04
N ILE A 65 4.80 -6.07 4.28
CA ILE A 65 4.21 -4.77 4.65
C ILE A 65 3.18 -4.35 3.60
N ASP A 66 3.45 -4.65 2.34
CA ASP A 66 2.53 -4.36 1.23
C ASP A 66 1.21 -5.12 1.37
N ASP A 67 1.23 -6.42 1.66
CA ASP A 67 0.00 -7.19 1.85
C ASP A 67 -0.82 -6.69 3.03
N LYS A 68 -0.16 -6.41 4.16
CA LYS A 68 -0.82 -5.89 5.36
C LYS A 68 -1.42 -4.50 5.14
N SER A 69 -0.67 -3.60 4.51
CA SER A 69 -1.15 -2.25 4.22
C SER A 69 -2.26 -2.26 3.16
N LYS A 70 -2.18 -3.17 2.17
CA LYS A 70 -3.23 -3.39 1.18
C LYS A 70 -4.54 -3.86 1.83
N GLN A 71 -4.46 -4.80 2.77
CA GLN A 71 -5.63 -5.24 3.54
C GLN A 71 -6.25 -4.08 4.32
N LYS A 72 -5.44 -3.25 4.96
CA LYS A 72 -5.91 -2.05 5.66
C LYS A 72 -6.54 -1.02 4.71
N ALA A 73 -6.04 -0.89 3.49
CA ALA A 73 -6.66 -0.03 2.48
C ALA A 73 -8.07 -0.52 2.08
N TYR A 74 -8.29 -1.84 1.98
CA TYR A 74 -9.63 -2.39 1.80
C TYR A 74 -10.53 -2.09 3.02
N GLU A 75 -10.00 -2.31 4.23
CA GLU A 75 -10.72 -2.07 5.48
C GLU A 75 -11.10 -0.59 5.67
N LEU A 76 -10.27 0.35 5.21
CA LEU A 76 -10.57 1.78 5.24
C LEU A 76 -11.89 2.11 4.52
N PHE A 77 -12.14 1.43 3.40
CA PHE A 77 -13.40 1.57 2.67
C PHE A 77 -14.53 0.78 3.32
N GLU A 78 -14.32 -0.50 3.64
CA GLU A 78 -15.35 -1.41 4.12
C GLU A 78 -15.89 -1.04 5.50
N SER A 79 -15.05 -0.49 6.37
CA SER A 79 -15.45 0.02 7.69
C SER A 79 -16.22 1.35 7.63
N GLY A 80 -16.20 2.02 6.49
CA GLY A 80 -16.75 3.36 6.35
C GLY A 80 -15.86 4.49 6.88
N MET A 81 -14.71 4.18 7.47
CA MET A 81 -13.76 5.18 7.98
C MET A 81 -13.25 6.15 6.90
N ILE A 82 -13.30 5.73 5.63
CA ILE A 82 -12.96 6.60 4.50
C ILE A 82 -13.83 7.87 4.44
N ASN A 83 -15.05 7.84 4.99
CA ASN A 83 -15.95 8.99 5.01
C ASN A 83 -15.60 10.01 6.11
N GLU A 84 -14.75 9.63 7.08
CA GLU A 84 -14.27 10.50 8.16
C GLU A 84 -12.96 11.24 7.79
N ILE A 85 -12.43 10.99 6.60
CA ILE A 85 -11.20 11.62 6.10
C ILE A 85 -11.48 13.09 5.73
N GLU A 86 -10.61 13.99 6.15
CA GLU A 86 -10.67 15.41 5.75
C GLU A 86 -10.21 15.59 4.30
N VAL A 87 -11.19 15.60 3.39
CA VAL A 87 -10.94 15.57 1.94
C VAL A 87 -10.23 16.83 1.46
N GLY A 88 -9.13 16.65 0.71
CA GLY A 88 -8.37 17.72 0.05
C GLY A 88 -7.34 18.42 0.94
N THR A 89 -7.24 18.02 2.21
CA THR A 89 -6.29 18.61 3.18
C THR A 89 -5.04 17.75 3.36
N VAL A 90 -3.97 18.34 3.84
CA VAL A 90 -2.75 17.62 4.27
C VAL A 90 -3.08 16.67 5.43
N LYS A 91 -3.93 17.12 6.36
CA LYS A 91 -4.40 16.29 7.47
C LYS A 91 -5.15 15.05 6.97
N GLY A 92 -6.01 15.19 5.96
CA GLY A 92 -6.69 14.03 5.36
C GLY A 92 -5.73 13.04 4.73
N LEU A 93 -4.68 13.50 4.04
CA LEU A 93 -3.63 12.63 3.52
C LEU A 93 -2.87 11.91 4.66
N GLN A 94 -2.58 12.60 5.77
CA GLN A 94 -1.99 11.99 6.96
C GLN A 94 -2.91 10.95 7.60
N GLN A 95 -4.23 11.19 7.65
CA GLN A 95 -5.22 10.22 8.14
C GLN A 95 -5.23 8.95 7.30
N ILE A 96 -5.22 9.06 5.97
CA ILE A 96 -5.13 7.91 5.05
C ILE A 96 -3.84 7.13 5.33
N HIS A 97 -2.69 7.82 5.33
CA HIS A 97 -1.39 7.18 5.55
C HIS A 97 -1.30 6.52 6.94
N ALA A 98 -1.78 7.19 7.99
CA ALA A 98 -1.81 6.64 9.35
C ALA A 98 -2.69 5.38 9.42
N TYR A 99 -3.82 5.34 8.71
CA TYR A 99 -4.70 4.18 8.70
C TYR A 99 -4.04 2.98 8.01
N ILE A 100 -3.54 3.15 6.79
CA ILE A 100 -3.03 2.04 5.99
C ILE A 100 -1.66 1.53 6.46
N PHE A 101 -0.84 2.37 7.09
CA PHE A 101 0.50 2.01 7.56
C PHE A 101 0.65 1.97 9.09
N GLY A 102 -0.38 2.30 9.86
CA GLY A 102 -0.37 2.26 11.32
C GLY A 102 -0.01 0.86 11.85
N GLY A 103 1.00 0.79 12.74
CA GLY A 103 1.54 -0.47 13.25
C GLY A 103 2.42 -1.25 12.26
N LEU A 104 2.65 -0.71 11.04
CA LEU A 104 3.58 -1.26 10.04
C LEU A 104 4.85 -0.41 9.92
N TYR A 105 4.70 0.90 10.04
CA TYR A 105 5.79 1.87 10.11
C TYR A 105 5.65 2.78 11.32
N ASP A 106 6.75 3.06 12.00
CA ASP A 106 6.76 3.98 13.16
C ASP A 106 6.42 5.42 12.77
N PHE A 107 6.65 5.78 11.50
CA PHE A 107 6.35 7.11 10.93
C PHE A 107 4.96 7.20 10.28
N ALA A 108 4.08 6.22 10.46
CA ALA A 108 2.74 6.25 9.84
C ALA A 108 1.98 7.54 10.17
N GLY A 109 1.55 8.26 9.14
CA GLY A 109 0.87 9.55 9.27
C GLY A 109 1.77 10.75 9.60
N GLN A 110 3.09 10.56 9.74
CA GLN A 110 4.02 11.64 10.08
C GLN A 110 4.70 12.20 8.83
N ILE A 111 4.71 13.52 8.71
CA ILE A 111 5.46 14.21 7.66
C ILE A 111 6.96 14.01 7.90
N ARG A 112 7.67 13.63 6.85
CA ARG A 112 9.13 13.38 6.93
C ARG A 112 9.92 14.64 7.27
N THR A 113 11.03 14.42 7.92
CA THR A 113 12.01 15.47 8.26
C THR A 113 13.34 15.30 7.53
N MET A 114 13.46 14.28 6.68
CA MET A 114 14.66 13.98 5.89
C MET A 114 14.39 14.12 4.40
N ASN A 115 15.45 14.46 3.65
CA ASN A 115 15.39 14.45 2.18
C ASN A 115 15.32 13.03 1.67
N ILE A 116 14.51 12.81 0.64
CA ILE A 116 14.39 11.51 -0.04
C ILE A 116 14.47 11.67 -1.55
N ALA A 117 14.89 10.61 -2.22
CA ALA A 117 14.96 10.52 -3.67
C ALA A 117 14.58 9.10 -4.12
N LYS A 118 14.04 8.95 -5.34
CA LYS A 118 13.72 7.66 -5.95
C LYS A 118 14.02 7.74 -7.45
N GLY A 119 14.72 6.73 -7.97
CA GLY A 119 14.99 6.65 -9.42
C GLY A 119 15.74 7.86 -10.00
N GLY A 120 16.61 8.51 -9.22
CA GLY A 120 17.33 9.71 -9.63
C GLY A 120 16.54 11.03 -9.50
N PHE A 121 15.26 10.98 -9.14
CA PHE A 121 14.45 12.17 -8.86
C PHE A 121 14.54 12.53 -7.37
N ALA A 122 14.92 13.78 -7.06
CA ALA A 122 14.91 14.33 -5.71
C ALA A 122 13.57 15.02 -5.46
N PHE A 123 12.85 14.56 -4.44
CA PHE A 123 11.59 15.18 -4.01
C PHE A 123 11.84 16.50 -3.27
N ALA A 124 10.76 17.21 -2.93
CA ALA A 124 10.86 18.49 -2.24
C ALA A 124 11.79 18.42 -1.01
N PRO A 125 12.73 19.37 -0.84
CA PRO A 125 13.61 19.37 0.33
C PRO A 125 12.83 19.46 1.64
N ALA A 126 13.20 18.65 2.63
CA ALA A 126 12.48 18.54 3.88
C ALA A 126 12.36 19.90 4.62
N MET A 127 13.35 20.77 4.48
CA MET A 127 13.33 22.11 5.10
C MET A 127 12.23 23.03 4.57
N TYR A 128 11.74 22.81 3.35
CA TYR A 128 10.64 23.60 2.74
C TYR A 128 9.32 22.83 2.69
N LEU A 129 9.31 21.57 3.13
CA LEU A 129 8.18 20.67 2.93
C LEU A 129 6.90 21.19 3.59
N GLN A 130 6.98 21.74 4.79
CA GLN A 130 5.83 22.30 5.51
C GLN A 130 5.21 23.48 4.77
N ASP A 131 6.04 24.34 4.18
CA ASP A 131 5.57 25.50 3.39
C ASP A 131 4.94 25.04 2.08
N ASN A 132 5.57 24.07 1.39
CA ASN A 132 5.02 23.47 0.18
C ASN A 132 3.66 22.83 0.45
N LEU A 133 3.53 22.04 1.52
CA LEU A 133 2.27 21.40 1.88
C LEU A 133 1.15 22.41 2.17
N ARG A 134 1.46 23.53 2.83
CA ARG A 134 0.50 24.64 3.02
C ARG A 134 0.06 25.27 1.70
N GLN A 135 0.98 25.45 0.76
CA GLN A 135 0.65 25.98 -0.57
C GLN A 135 -0.24 24.99 -1.33
N ILE A 136 0.09 23.70 -1.35
CA ILE A 136 -0.69 22.65 -2.02
C ILE A 136 -2.09 22.55 -1.40
N GLU A 137 -2.22 22.63 -0.08
CA GLU A 137 -3.52 22.61 0.58
C GLU A 137 -4.44 23.74 0.11
N ASN A 138 -3.88 24.94 -0.14
CA ASN A 138 -4.61 26.11 -0.60
C ASN A 138 -4.80 26.18 -2.14
N MET A 139 -4.29 25.21 -2.91
CA MET A 139 -4.55 25.15 -4.35
C MET A 139 -6.04 24.90 -4.59
N PRO A 140 -6.61 25.52 -5.67
CA PRO A 140 -8.00 25.26 -6.05
C PRO A 140 -8.18 23.79 -6.47
N ASP A 141 -9.39 23.26 -6.26
CA ASP A 141 -9.77 21.88 -6.56
C ASP A 141 -11.23 21.74 -7.04
N ASP A 142 -11.73 22.78 -7.76
CA ASP A 142 -13.10 22.81 -8.29
C ASP A 142 -13.22 22.13 -9.67
N THR A 143 -12.14 22.01 -10.41
CA THR A 143 -12.12 21.39 -11.75
C THR A 143 -11.16 20.20 -11.80
N LEU A 144 -11.35 19.32 -12.80
CA LEU A 144 -10.44 18.20 -12.99
C LEU A 144 -8.97 18.65 -13.15
N GLU A 145 -8.74 19.70 -13.92
CA GLU A 145 -7.40 20.24 -14.16
C GLU A 145 -6.73 20.69 -12.85
N GLN A 146 -7.44 21.50 -12.06
CA GLN A 146 -6.97 21.95 -10.75
C GLN A 146 -6.70 20.79 -9.79
N ILE A 147 -7.57 19.78 -9.78
CA ILE A 147 -7.39 18.59 -8.93
C ILE A 147 -6.16 17.79 -9.36
N VAL A 148 -5.92 17.62 -10.66
CA VAL A 148 -4.75 16.92 -11.18
C VAL A 148 -3.47 17.70 -10.88
N ASP A 149 -3.45 19.01 -11.04
CA ASP A 149 -2.30 19.85 -10.69
C ASP A 149 -1.99 19.74 -9.18
N LYS A 150 -3.01 19.84 -8.34
CA LYS A 150 -2.87 19.64 -6.88
C LYS A 150 -2.32 18.25 -6.54
N TYR A 151 -2.76 17.22 -7.25
CA TYR A 151 -2.24 15.85 -7.11
C TYR A 151 -0.78 15.73 -7.53
N VAL A 152 -0.38 16.35 -8.63
CA VAL A 152 1.00 16.39 -9.13
C VAL A 152 1.91 17.04 -8.09
N GLU A 153 1.54 18.22 -7.60
CA GLU A 153 2.31 18.93 -6.59
C GLU A 153 2.46 18.12 -5.29
N MET A 154 1.42 17.39 -4.88
CA MET A 154 1.51 16.50 -3.73
C MET A 154 2.47 15.33 -3.97
N ASN A 155 2.54 14.79 -5.18
CA ASN A 155 3.51 13.76 -5.54
C ASN A 155 4.94 14.30 -5.58
N VAL A 156 5.15 15.56 -6.02
CA VAL A 156 6.46 16.24 -5.97
C VAL A 156 6.88 16.51 -4.53
N ALA A 157 5.94 16.92 -3.69
CA ALA A 157 6.19 17.13 -2.25
C ALA A 157 6.62 15.84 -1.54
N HIS A 158 5.96 14.72 -1.87
CA HIS A 158 6.27 13.38 -1.33
C HIS A 158 6.42 13.38 0.19
N PRO A 159 5.33 13.65 0.94
CA PRO A 159 5.41 14.05 2.34
C PRO A 159 5.83 12.96 3.33
N PHE A 160 5.80 11.69 2.96
CA PHE A 160 6.13 10.57 3.84
C PHE A 160 7.46 9.90 3.44
N MET A 161 8.03 9.15 4.38
CA MET A 161 9.26 8.37 4.09
C MET A 161 9.02 7.22 3.12
N GLU A 162 7.82 6.61 3.13
CA GLU A 162 7.37 5.53 2.25
C GLU A 162 5.84 5.61 2.11
N GLY A 163 5.25 4.94 1.12
CA GLY A 163 3.80 4.81 0.96
C GLY A 163 3.07 6.03 0.36
N ASN A 164 3.83 7.00 -0.15
CA ASN A 164 3.26 8.23 -0.74
C ASN A 164 2.28 7.94 -1.87
N GLY A 165 2.70 7.19 -2.90
CA GLY A 165 1.85 6.89 -4.05
C GLY A 165 0.55 6.20 -3.67
N ARG A 166 0.62 5.23 -2.76
CA ARG A 166 -0.56 4.49 -2.27
C ARG A 166 -1.55 5.40 -1.53
N SER A 167 -1.06 6.32 -0.71
CA SER A 167 -1.90 7.26 0.02
C SER A 167 -2.45 8.38 -0.86
N THR A 168 -1.62 8.95 -1.76
CA THR A 168 -2.03 10.08 -2.60
C THR A 168 -3.04 9.69 -3.66
N ARG A 169 -3.04 8.43 -4.16
CA ARG A 169 -4.09 7.95 -5.08
C ARG A 169 -5.45 7.88 -4.41
N ILE A 170 -5.54 7.40 -3.16
CA ILE A 170 -6.78 7.43 -2.39
C ILE A 170 -7.22 8.88 -2.12
N TRP A 171 -6.28 9.75 -1.77
CA TRP A 171 -6.54 11.16 -1.52
C TRP A 171 -7.10 11.87 -2.77
N LEU A 172 -6.52 11.62 -3.96
CA LEU A 172 -7.02 12.09 -5.24
C LEU A 172 -8.47 11.64 -5.48
N ASP A 173 -8.75 10.36 -5.31
CA ASP A 173 -10.07 9.78 -5.50
C ASP A 173 -11.13 10.44 -4.60
N LEU A 174 -10.77 10.77 -3.36
CA LEU A 174 -11.67 11.48 -2.44
C LEU A 174 -11.94 12.92 -2.88
N ILE A 175 -10.93 13.64 -3.40
CA ILE A 175 -11.10 15.00 -3.93
C ILE A 175 -12.02 14.99 -5.15
N LEU A 176 -11.75 14.09 -6.11
CA LEU A 176 -12.58 13.93 -7.31
C LEU A 176 -14.03 13.60 -6.95
N LYS A 177 -14.24 12.68 -5.98
CA LYS A 177 -15.57 12.32 -5.49
C LYS A 177 -16.30 13.50 -4.88
N LYS A 178 -15.62 14.30 -4.05
CA LYS A 178 -16.22 15.43 -3.34
C LYS A 178 -16.61 16.55 -4.29
N HIS A 179 -15.69 16.99 -5.16
CA HIS A 179 -15.82 18.21 -5.92
C HIS A 179 -16.52 18.01 -7.28
N ILE A 180 -16.15 16.98 -8.03
CA ILE A 180 -16.68 16.79 -9.40
C ILE A 180 -17.51 15.50 -9.59
N LYS A 181 -17.79 14.75 -8.50
CA LYS A 181 -18.58 13.52 -8.53
C LYS A 181 -18.03 12.48 -9.52
N LYS A 182 -16.72 12.31 -9.52
CA LYS A 182 -15.99 11.33 -10.34
C LYS A 182 -15.08 10.49 -9.45
N PHE A 183 -14.64 9.39 -10.01
CA PHE A 183 -13.67 8.48 -9.40
C PHE A 183 -12.74 7.95 -10.49
N VAL A 184 -11.51 7.53 -10.16
CA VAL A 184 -10.60 6.94 -11.14
C VAL A 184 -10.77 5.42 -11.16
N ASP A 185 -11.09 4.88 -12.32
CA ASP A 185 -10.94 3.45 -12.58
C ASP A 185 -9.49 3.15 -12.95
N TRP A 186 -8.65 2.96 -11.94
CA TRP A 186 -7.21 2.73 -12.09
C TRP A 186 -6.88 1.51 -12.96
N SER A 187 -7.83 0.58 -13.14
CA SER A 187 -7.64 -0.57 -14.01
C SER A 187 -7.53 -0.21 -15.50
N LYS A 188 -7.93 1.00 -15.87
CA LYS A 188 -7.82 1.52 -17.25
C LYS A 188 -6.49 2.21 -17.54
N ILE A 189 -5.64 2.39 -16.53
CA ILE A 189 -4.36 3.07 -16.70
C ILE A 189 -3.23 2.04 -16.66
N ASP A 190 -2.46 1.97 -17.73
CA ASP A 190 -1.27 1.12 -17.81
C ASP A 190 -0.19 1.62 -16.85
N LYS A 191 0.51 0.68 -16.17
CA LYS A 191 1.55 0.97 -15.19
C LYS A 191 2.68 1.82 -15.77
N LYS A 192 3.19 1.45 -16.93
CA LYS A 192 4.31 2.14 -17.56
C LYS A 192 3.88 3.55 -17.99
N ALA A 193 2.70 3.68 -18.59
CA ALA A 193 2.14 4.96 -18.98
C ALA A 193 1.97 5.88 -17.76
N TYR A 194 1.42 5.35 -16.65
CA TYR A 194 1.25 6.11 -15.40
C TYR A 194 2.60 6.59 -14.84
N LEU A 195 3.57 5.68 -14.69
CA LEU A 195 4.87 6.04 -14.12
C LEU A 195 5.62 7.06 -14.98
N THR A 196 5.57 6.91 -16.31
CA THR A 196 6.17 7.88 -17.26
C THR A 196 5.49 9.24 -17.11
N ALA A 197 4.16 9.29 -17.15
CA ALA A 197 3.41 10.53 -17.00
C ALA A 197 3.67 11.23 -15.65
N MET A 198 3.83 10.47 -14.57
CA MET A 198 4.19 11.04 -13.26
C MET A 198 5.63 11.56 -13.20
N GLN A 199 6.57 10.95 -13.92
CA GLN A 199 7.94 11.48 -14.04
C GLN A 199 8.00 12.78 -14.84
N GLU A 200 7.16 12.92 -15.86
CA GLU A 200 7.06 14.13 -16.70
C GLU A 200 6.29 15.26 -16.01
N SER A 201 5.34 14.91 -15.14
CA SER A 201 4.35 15.83 -14.58
C SER A 201 4.90 17.05 -13.83
N PRO A 202 6.10 17.06 -13.22
CA PRO A 202 6.67 18.28 -12.63
C PRO A 202 6.97 19.40 -13.64
N VAL A 203 7.08 19.06 -14.93
CA VAL A 203 7.34 19.99 -16.03
C VAL A 203 6.11 20.16 -16.91
N ASP A 204 5.39 19.05 -17.17
CA ASP A 204 4.20 19.02 -18.03
C ASP A 204 3.20 17.98 -17.46
N SER A 205 2.12 18.46 -16.86
CA SER A 205 1.04 17.64 -16.30
C SER A 205 0.03 17.13 -17.33
N SER A 206 0.15 17.51 -18.60
CA SER A 206 -0.83 17.18 -19.65
C SER A 206 -1.02 15.67 -19.84
N HIS A 207 0.07 14.90 -19.80
CA HIS A 207 0.01 13.45 -20.00
C HIS A 207 -0.73 12.74 -18.85
N ILE A 208 -0.40 13.05 -17.58
CA ILE A 208 -1.13 12.47 -16.44
C ILE A 208 -2.58 12.95 -16.39
N TYR A 209 -2.86 14.20 -16.78
CA TYR A 209 -4.21 14.71 -16.91
C TYR A 209 -5.06 13.90 -17.89
N GLU A 210 -4.56 13.62 -19.11
CA GLU A 210 -5.29 12.84 -20.10
C GLU A 210 -5.48 11.37 -19.67
N LEU A 211 -4.51 10.76 -19.00
CA LEU A 211 -4.65 9.41 -18.43
C LEU A 211 -5.76 9.35 -17.39
N ILE A 212 -5.75 10.27 -16.42
CA ILE A 212 -6.77 10.33 -15.37
C ILE A 212 -8.14 10.60 -16.00
N LYS A 213 -8.25 11.60 -16.88
CA LYS A 213 -9.49 11.96 -17.58
C LYS A 213 -10.12 10.80 -18.33
N GLY A 214 -9.29 10.02 -19.06
CA GLY A 214 -9.74 8.83 -19.79
C GLY A 214 -10.21 7.68 -18.90
N ALA A 215 -9.76 7.64 -17.63
CA ALA A 215 -10.11 6.63 -16.65
C ALA A 215 -11.26 7.02 -15.70
N LEU A 216 -11.79 8.23 -15.80
CA LEU A 216 -12.87 8.68 -14.92
C LEU A 216 -14.15 7.86 -15.09
N THR A 217 -14.82 7.64 -13.97
CA THR A 217 -16.14 7.01 -13.89
C THR A 217 -17.11 7.81 -13.01
N ASN A 218 -18.41 7.64 -13.25
CA ASN A 218 -19.48 8.18 -12.41
C ASN A 218 -19.84 7.25 -11.24
N ASP A 219 -19.32 6.04 -11.22
CA ASP A 219 -19.63 5.01 -10.21
C ASP A 219 -18.85 5.24 -8.90
N ILE A 220 -19.06 6.41 -8.30
CA ILE A 220 -18.29 6.93 -7.15
C ILE A 220 -18.46 6.16 -5.83
N ASN A 221 -19.40 5.23 -5.76
CA ASN A 221 -19.67 4.39 -4.58
C ASN A 221 -19.51 2.89 -4.90
N ASN A 222 -18.97 2.55 -6.05
CA ASN A 222 -18.80 1.18 -6.47
C ASN A 222 -17.62 0.54 -5.74
N ARG A 223 -17.93 -0.43 -4.85
CA ARG A 223 -16.93 -1.18 -4.09
C ARG A 223 -15.89 -1.86 -4.99
N GLU A 224 -16.32 -2.45 -6.10
CA GLU A 224 -15.43 -3.20 -7.00
C GLU A 224 -14.39 -2.26 -7.64
N ILE A 225 -14.80 -1.07 -8.06
CA ILE A 225 -13.89 -0.06 -8.63
C ILE A 225 -12.86 0.38 -7.59
N PHE A 226 -13.30 0.62 -6.34
CA PHE A 226 -12.40 0.99 -5.26
C PHE A 226 -11.39 -0.13 -4.97
N MET A 227 -11.85 -1.38 -4.83
CA MET A 227 -10.96 -2.52 -4.55
C MET A 227 -9.94 -2.74 -5.67
N LYS A 228 -10.38 -2.69 -6.94
CA LYS A 228 -9.47 -2.72 -8.10
C LYS A 228 -8.49 -1.55 -8.07
N GLY A 229 -8.93 -0.36 -7.70
CA GLY A 229 -8.06 0.81 -7.55
C GLY A 229 -6.94 0.58 -6.56
N ILE A 230 -7.23 -0.04 -5.41
CA ILE A 230 -6.21 -0.45 -4.44
C ILE A 230 -5.26 -1.47 -5.07
N ASP A 231 -5.78 -2.50 -5.76
CA ASP A 231 -4.94 -3.52 -6.41
C ASP A 231 -3.95 -2.89 -7.38
N TYR A 232 -4.41 -2.01 -8.26
CA TYR A 232 -3.56 -1.31 -9.21
C TYR A 232 -2.59 -0.35 -8.53
N SER A 233 -3.01 0.33 -7.47
CA SER A 233 -2.14 1.19 -6.68
C SER A 233 -0.93 0.45 -6.12
N TYR A 234 -1.11 -0.78 -5.64
CA TYR A 234 -0.02 -1.63 -5.18
C TYR A 234 0.80 -2.21 -6.34
N TYR A 235 0.15 -2.58 -7.44
CA TYR A 235 0.83 -3.05 -8.65
C TYR A 235 1.80 -1.99 -9.23
N TYR A 236 1.44 -0.70 -9.18
CA TYR A 236 2.33 0.37 -9.66
C TYR A 236 3.62 0.52 -8.84
N GLU A 237 3.62 0.11 -7.57
CA GLU A 237 4.80 0.18 -6.70
C GLU A 237 5.74 -1.04 -6.83
N GLN A 238 5.29 -2.13 -7.48
CA GLN A 238 6.13 -3.31 -7.68
C GLN A 238 7.27 -2.99 -8.65
N VAL A 239 8.47 -3.45 -8.31
CA VAL A 239 9.62 -3.39 -9.24
C VAL A 239 9.44 -4.47 -10.29
N ASP A 240 9.53 -4.11 -11.57
CA ASP A 240 9.54 -5.11 -12.65
C ASP A 240 10.86 -5.89 -12.55
N GLU A 241 10.77 -7.23 -12.43
CA GLU A 241 11.90 -8.14 -12.41
C GLU A 241 12.61 -8.21 -13.78
#